data_487ddf19b887576712e87e02f20c4d7f
#
_entry.id   487ddf19b887576712e87e02f20c4d7f
#
_cell.length_a   1.000
_cell.length_b   1.000
_cell.length_c   1.000
_cell.angle_alpha   90.00
_cell.angle_beta   90.00
_cell.angle_gamma   90.00
#
_symmetry.space_group_name_H-M   'P 1'
#
loop_
_entity.id
_entity.type
_entity.pdbx_description
1 polymer ?
#
loop_
_entity_poly.entity_id
_entity_poly.type
_entity_poly.pdbx_seq_one_letter_code
_entity_poly.pdbx_strand_id
1 'polypeptide(L)'
;MKGFFGAYGGQFVAETLIPVLDDLEDFFYKMKDDKSFNDELYSLLQDYAGRPTPVYFCKNMSKEYNANLFLKREDLLHTGAHKINNSLGQTLLAKKMGKSRVIAETGAGQHGVATATVAALLGLKCTVYMGSIDAKRQAMNVKRMRMLDAEVRVVDEGTKTLKDAVSAALRDWVSTCQNTHYVLGSALGPHPFPEMVAHFQSVIGKEARAFFEDKGFMPDAVIACVGGGSNAIGIFKGFFDLKDIKLIGVEAGGISNEPGMHAARMPFGKKGIFQGTFSYILTEASGQISKVHSVSAGLDYAGVGPEHSYLKDLNRVHYFHVRDKEALFGCLALCKSEGILPALESSHAIGYFIKNKDEFKNKNVLINLSGRGDKDLEIILESLGESL
;
A
#
# COMPACT_ATOMS: atom_id res chain seq x y z
N MET A 1 21.97 10.28 7.11
CA MET A 1 21.89 11.14 5.90
C MET A 1 20.40 11.41 5.69
N LYS A 2 19.99 12.68 5.51
CA LYS A 2 18.60 13.11 5.32
C LYS A 2 18.00 12.39 4.10
N GLY A 3 16.78 11.88 4.19
CA GLY A 3 16.12 11.16 3.10
C GLY A 3 16.58 9.73 2.84
N PHE A 4 17.39 9.15 3.74
CA PHE A 4 17.89 7.79 3.58
C PHE A 4 17.57 6.91 4.79
N PHE A 5 17.23 5.68 4.49
CA PHE A 5 17.12 4.54 5.40
C PHE A 5 18.35 3.65 5.18
N GLY A 6 19.41 3.85 5.97
CA GLY A 6 20.73 3.26 5.68
C GLY A 6 21.25 3.70 4.32
N ALA A 7 21.40 2.75 3.38
CA ALA A 7 21.83 3.03 2.00
C ALA A 7 20.67 3.33 1.04
N TYR A 8 19.41 3.17 1.45
CA TYR A 8 18.24 3.24 0.60
C TYR A 8 17.50 4.55 0.75
N GLY A 9 16.81 5.00 -0.30
CA GLY A 9 16.07 6.28 -0.31
C GLY A 9 16.64 7.27 -1.30
N GLY A 10 16.71 8.54 -0.91
CA GLY A 10 17.24 9.64 -1.69
C GLY A 10 16.19 10.34 -2.58
N GLN A 11 16.67 11.29 -3.39
CA GLN A 11 15.87 12.11 -4.31
C GLN A 11 16.44 12.02 -5.72
N PHE A 12 16.27 10.87 -6.39
CA PHE A 12 16.77 10.62 -7.74
C PHE A 12 15.76 11.09 -8.79
N VAL A 13 15.59 12.39 -8.89
CA VAL A 13 14.62 13.06 -9.77
C VAL A 13 15.30 14.13 -10.63
N ALA A 14 14.57 14.71 -11.59
CA ALA A 14 15.03 15.88 -12.32
C ALA A 14 15.28 17.05 -11.35
N GLU A 15 16.37 17.81 -11.56
CA GLU A 15 16.76 18.94 -10.69
C GLU A 15 15.63 19.96 -10.48
N THR A 16 14.76 20.13 -11.47
CA THR A 16 13.59 21.01 -11.39
C THR A 16 12.57 20.65 -10.28
N LEU A 17 12.59 19.40 -9.82
CA LEU A 17 11.74 18.94 -8.71
C LEU A 17 12.41 19.07 -7.33
N ILE A 18 13.72 19.26 -7.25
CA ILE A 18 14.42 19.32 -5.95
C ILE A 18 13.86 20.43 -5.06
N PRO A 19 13.74 21.71 -5.52
CA PRO A 19 13.17 22.75 -4.67
C PRO A 19 11.74 22.45 -4.20
N VAL A 20 10.94 21.78 -5.04
CA VAL A 20 9.55 21.41 -4.69
C VAL A 20 9.50 20.32 -3.63
N LEU A 21 10.45 19.37 -3.70
CA LEU A 21 10.58 18.30 -2.70
C LEU A 21 11.11 18.86 -1.37
N ASP A 22 12.05 19.81 -1.41
CA ASP A 22 12.57 20.47 -0.22
C ASP A 22 11.47 21.30 0.48
N ASP A 23 10.68 22.09 -0.28
CA ASP A 23 9.53 22.81 0.23
C ASP A 23 8.48 21.87 0.86
N LEU A 24 8.22 20.72 0.20
CA LEU A 24 7.30 19.70 0.69
C LEU A 24 7.81 19.08 1.99
N GLU A 25 9.09 18.78 2.05
CA GLU A 25 9.75 18.22 3.23
C GLU A 25 9.65 19.18 4.43
N ASP A 26 10.08 20.42 4.26
CA ASP A 26 10.07 21.43 5.32
C ASP A 26 8.63 21.66 5.82
N PHE A 27 7.67 21.73 4.91
CA PHE A 27 6.27 21.89 5.29
C PHE A 27 5.71 20.64 5.98
N PHE A 28 6.05 19.44 5.53
CA PHE A 28 5.65 18.20 6.18
C PHE A 28 6.18 18.11 7.60
N TYR A 29 7.46 18.38 7.84
CA TYR A 29 8.03 18.33 9.19
C TYR A 29 7.41 19.38 10.11
N LYS A 30 7.12 20.58 9.60
CA LYS A 30 6.40 21.60 10.36
C LYS A 30 4.99 21.13 10.74
N MET A 31 4.24 20.56 9.81
CA MET A 31 2.84 20.11 10.05
C MET A 31 2.77 18.84 10.89
N LYS A 32 3.76 17.96 10.79
CA LYS A 32 3.85 16.72 11.57
C LYS A 32 3.74 16.98 13.08
N ASP A 33 4.28 18.09 13.54
CA ASP A 33 4.28 18.49 14.96
C ASP A 33 3.25 19.61 15.26
N ASP A 34 2.53 20.11 14.24
CA ASP A 34 1.50 21.14 14.42
C ASP A 34 0.21 20.54 14.99
N LYS A 35 -0.18 21.07 16.17
CA LYS A 35 -1.37 20.57 16.87
C LYS A 35 -2.65 20.75 16.06
N SER A 36 -2.84 21.91 15.41
CA SER A 36 -4.06 22.22 14.66
C SER A 36 -4.22 21.32 13.44
N PHE A 37 -3.11 21.04 12.72
CA PHE A 37 -3.09 20.09 11.63
C PHE A 37 -3.44 18.68 12.10
N ASN A 38 -2.83 18.23 13.19
CA ASN A 38 -3.05 16.89 13.72
C ASN A 38 -4.48 16.71 14.27
N ASP A 39 -5.05 17.72 14.93
CA ASP A 39 -6.43 17.69 15.41
C ASP A 39 -7.41 17.61 14.22
N GLU A 40 -7.21 18.39 13.15
CA GLU A 40 -8.03 18.34 11.93
C GLU A 40 -7.90 16.98 11.22
N LEU A 41 -6.68 16.48 11.05
CA LEU A 41 -6.44 15.16 10.46
C LEU A 41 -7.07 14.04 11.29
N TYR A 42 -6.97 14.11 12.62
CA TYR A 42 -7.56 13.12 13.53
C TYR A 42 -9.08 13.10 13.42
N SER A 43 -9.73 14.28 13.42
CA SER A 43 -11.19 14.38 13.21
C SER A 43 -11.61 13.76 11.87
N LEU A 44 -10.88 14.03 10.78
CA LEU A 44 -11.15 13.42 9.49
C LEU A 44 -10.95 11.91 9.49
N LEU A 45 -9.93 11.43 10.15
CA LEU A 45 -9.69 9.99 10.30
C LEU A 45 -10.80 9.31 11.10
N GLN A 46 -11.28 9.94 12.16
CA GLN A 46 -12.32 9.41 13.03
C GLN A 46 -13.72 9.52 12.39
N ASP A 47 -14.13 10.73 12.05
CA ASP A 47 -15.53 11.03 11.71
C ASP A 47 -15.85 10.71 10.24
N TYR A 48 -14.83 10.80 9.35
CA TYR A 48 -15.00 10.57 7.92
C TYR A 48 -14.47 9.23 7.45
N ALA A 49 -13.26 8.84 7.88
CA ALA A 49 -12.70 7.56 7.47
C ALA A 49 -13.18 6.37 8.29
N GLY A 50 -13.71 6.59 9.50
CA GLY A 50 -14.26 5.54 10.37
C GLY A 50 -13.21 4.84 11.25
N ARG A 51 -12.18 5.58 11.68
CA ARG A 51 -11.18 5.05 12.63
C ARG A 51 -11.64 5.24 14.10
N PRO A 52 -11.13 4.41 15.07
CA PRO A 52 -10.18 3.29 14.86
C PRO A 52 -10.82 2.08 14.17
N THR A 53 -10.05 1.40 13.31
CA THR A 53 -10.53 0.14 12.76
C THR A 53 -10.38 -0.99 13.78
N PRO A 54 -11.32 -1.95 13.85
CA PRO A 54 -11.25 -3.03 14.84
C PRO A 54 -10.09 -4.00 14.55
N VAL A 55 -9.61 -4.63 15.63
CA VAL A 55 -8.84 -5.88 15.56
C VAL A 55 -9.81 -7.01 15.82
N TYR A 56 -10.11 -7.81 14.80
CA TYR A 56 -11.09 -8.88 14.82
C TYR A 56 -10.43 -10.23 15.05
N PHE A 57 -10.94 -11.00 16.02
CA PHE A 57 -10.50 -12.38 16.27
C PHE A 57 -11.24 -13.35 15.35
N CYS A 58 -10.52 -14.02 14.46
CA CYS A 58 -11.05 -15.01 13.52
C CYS A 58 -11.33 -16.34 14.19
N LYS A 59 -12.49 -16.49 14.78
CA LYS A 59 -12.82 -17.67 15.62
C LYS A 59 -12.74 -18.99 14.84
N ASN A 60 -13.27 -19.01 13.63
CA ASN A 60 -13.37 -20.23 12.84
C ASN A 60 -12.00 -20.64 12.27
N MET A 61 -11.28 -19.70 11.65
CA MET A 61 -9.92 -19.96 11.18
C MET A 61 -8.96 -20.30 12.32
N SER A 62 -9.10 -19.66 13.47
CA SER A 62 -8.28 -19.98 14.65
C SER A 62 -8.44 -21.44 15.08
N LYS A 63 -9.68 -21.93 15.10
CA LYS A 63 -9.98 -23.32 15.40
C LYS A 63 -9.44 -24.27 14.32
N GLU A 64 -9.61 -23.92 13.05
CA GLU A 64 -9.19 -24.74 11.91
C GLU A 64 -7.66 -24.92 11.86
N TYR A 65 -6.92 -23.83 12.10
CA TYR A 65 -5.46 -23.82 11.98
C TYR A 65 -4.72 -23.94 13.32
N ASN A 66 -5.45 -24.10 14.44
CA ASN A 66 -4.89 -24.19 15.79
C ASN A 66 -3.92 -23.02 16.12
N ALA A 67 -4.33 -21.79 15.78
CA ALA A 67 -3.61 -20.54 16.05
C ALA A 67 -4.60 -19.47 16.45
N ASN A 68 -4.20 -18.45 17.22
CA ASN A 68 -5.03 -17.30 17.50
C ASN A 68 -4.85 -16.26 16.40
N LEU A 69 -5.73 -16.26 15.41
CA LEU A 69 -5.66 -15.35 14.26
C LEU A 69 -6.47 -14.07 14.51
N PHE A 70 -5.82 -12.93 14.35
CA PHE A 70 -6.42 -11.61 14.44
C PHE A 70 -6.26 -10.86 13.10
N LEU A 71 -7.28 -10.10 12.71
CA LEU A 71 -7.25 -9.22 11.54
C LEU A 71 -7.35 -7.76 11.96
N LYS A 72 -6.41 -6.92 11.56
CA LYS A 72 -6.58 -5.47 11.59
C LYS A 72 -7.41 -5.05 10.38
N ARG A 73 -8.64 -4.60 10.60
CA ARG A 73 -9.72 -4.46 9.62
C ARG A 73 -9.68 -3.13 8.86
N GLU A 74 -8.60 -2.87 8.09
CA GLU A 74 -8.50 -1.67 7.25
C GLU A 74 -9.45 -1.70 6.03
N ASP A 75 -10.02 -2.84 5.72
CA ASP A 75 -11.10 -3.05 4.74
C ASP A 75 -12.42 -2.36 5.11
N LEU A 76 -12.63 -2.04 6.38
CA LEU A 76 -13.83 -1.36 6.88
C LEU A 76 -13.77 0.17 6.77
N LEU A 77 -12.62 0.73 6.41
CA LEU A 77 -12.48 2.17 6.21
C LEU A 77 -13.36 2.68 5.06
N HIS A 78 -13.73 3.93 5.13
CA HIS A 78 -14.30 4.65 3.99
C HIS A 78 -13.40 4.47 2.76
N THR A 79 -13.98 4.23 1.60
CA THR A 79 -13.36 3.77 0.34
C THR A 79 -12.95 2.29 0.30
N GLY A 80 -12.91 1.58 1.43
CA GLY A 80 -12.70 0.13 1.50
C GLY A 80 -11.25 -0.33 1.57
N ALA A 81 -10.31 0.56 1.93
CA ALA A 81 -8.90 0.20 2.11
C ALA A 81 -8.13 1.26 2.92
N HIS A 82 -6.95 0.89 3.44
CA HIS A 82 -6.00 1.74 4.15
C HIS A 82 -5.55 3.01 3.39
N LYS A 83 -5.76 3.07 2.08
CA LYS A 83 -5.31 4.18 1.22
C LYS A 83 -5.85 5.54 1.66
N ILE A 84 -7.04 5.56 2.24
CA ILE A 84 -7.69 6.78 2.72
C ILE A 84 -6.85 7.51 3.78
N ASN A 85 -6.12 6.79 4.65
CA ASN A 85 -5.28 7.39 5.69
C ASN A 85 -4.23 8.32 5.08
N ASN A 86 -3.48 7.82 4.11
CA ASN A 86 -2.45 8.56 3.40
C ASN A 86 -3.05 9.68 2.54
N SER A 87 -4.16 9.40 1.83
CA SER A 87 -4.82 10.42 0.99
C SER A 87 -5.33 11.58 1.81
N LEU A 88 -5.92 11.35 3.00
CA LEU A 88 -6.31 12.42 3.93
C LEU A 88 -5.12 13.25 4.36
N GLY A 89 -4.03 12.61 4.83
CA GLY A 89 -2.84 13.30 5.28
C GLY A 89 -2.21 14.17 4.19
N GLN A 90 -1.93 13.59 3.02
CA GLN A 90 -1.28 14.31 1.93
C GLN A 90 -2.16 15.40 1.30
N THR A 91 -3.46 15.12 1.11
CA THR A 91 -4.36 16.12 0.49
C THR A 91 -4.65 17.27 1.44
N LEU A 92 -4.78 17.02 2.75
CA LEU A 92 -4.87 18.09 3.75
C LEU A 92 -3.59 18.93 3.78
N LEU A 93 -2.42 18.28 3.75
CA LEU A 93 -1.12 18.95 3.66
C LEU A 93 -1.06 19.85 2.41
N ALA A 94 -1.45 19.33 1.25
CA ALA A 94 -1.51 20.09 0.00
C ALA A 94 -2.41 21.32 0.10
N LYS A 95 -3.59 21.18 0.69
CA LYS A 95 -4.51 22.29 0.94
C LYS A 95 -3.88 23.37 1.83
N LYS A 96 -3.21 22.98 2.91
CA LYS A 96 -2.49 23.91 3.82
C LYS A 96 -1.29 24.57 3.14
N MET A 97 -0.67 23.93 2.14
CA MET A 97 0.36 24.50 1.26
C MET A 97 -0.22 25.46 0.21
N GLY A 98 -1.54 25.67 0.14
CA GLY A 98 -2.20 26.53 -0.85
C GLY A 98 -2.27 25.90 -2.25
N LYS A 99 -2.05 24.60 -2.41
CA LYS A 99 -2.22 23.92 -3.70
C LYS A 99 -3.70 23.88 -4.08
N SER A 100 -4.00 24.11 -5.35
CA SER A 100 -5.37 24.09 -5.89
C SER A 100 -5.75 22.78 -6.58
N ARG A 101 -4.74 21.92 -6.82
CA ARG A 101 -4.89 20.66 -7.54
C ARG A 101 -4.06 19.55 -6.88
N VAL A 102 -4.60 18.33 -6.92
CA VAL A 102 -3.85 17.12 -6.62
C VAL A 102 -3.85 16.17 -7.81
N ILE A 103 -2.77 15.41 -7.94
CA ILE A 103 -2.67 14.31 -8.89
C ILE A 103 -2.33 13.03 -8.16
N ALA A 104 -2.72 11.88 -8.72
CA ALA A 104 -2.37 10.57 -8.20
C ALA A 104 -2.17 9.58 -9.34
N GLU A 105 -1.42 8.52 -9.09
CA GLU A 105 -1.36 7.30 -9.88
C GLU A 105 -2.21 6.21 -9.24
N THR A 106 -2.67 5.24 -10.03
CA THR A 106 -3.32 4.06 -9.47
C THR A 106 -3.24 2.84 -10.41
N GLY A 107 -3.06 1.64 -9.84
CA GLY A 107 -3.19 0.35 -10.53
C GLY A 107 -4.55 -0.27 -10.20
N ALA A 108 -4.73 -0.81 -9.00
CA ALA A 108 -5.99 -1.40 -8.53
C ALA A 108 -7.15 -0.39 -8.37
N GLY A 109 -6.93 0.89 -8.60
CA GLY A 109 -7.93 1.93 -8.48
C GLY A 109 -8.17 2.45 -7.06
N GLN A 110 -7.77 1.73 -6.01
CA GLN A 110 -8.08 2.10 -4.61
C GLN A 110 -7.42 3.40 -4.18
N HIS A 111 -6.17 3.65 -4.58
CA HIS A 111 -5.50 4.91 -4.28
C HIS A 111 -6.15 6.08 -5.03
N GLY A 112 -6.46 5.89 -6.31
CA GLY A 112 -7.17 6.89 -7.12
C GLY A 112 -8.54 7.25 -6.53
N VAL A 113 -9.32 6.25 -6.13
CA VAL A 113 -10.61 6.49 -5.45
C VAL A 113 -10.42 7.24 -4.15
N ALA A 114 -9.45 6.84 -3.30
CA ALA A 114 -9.19 7.52 -2.03
C ALA A 114 -8.77 8.98 -2.24
N THR A 115 -7.88 9.24 -3.22
CA THR A 115 -7.43 10.60 -3.53
C THR A 115 -8.58 11.46 -4.11
N ALA A 116 -9.36 10.91 -5.06
CA ALA A 116 -10.53 11.60 -5.60
C ALA A 116 -11.56 11.93 -4.50
N THR A 117 -11.80 11.00 -3.58
CA THR A 117 -12.71 11.18 -2.44
C THR A 117 -12.26 12.35 -1.55
N VAL A 118 -10.99 12.38 -1.19
CA VAL A 118 -10.47 13.44 -0.30
C VAL A 118 -10.34 14.77 -1.03
N ALA A 119 -9.99 14.76 -2.33
CA ALA A 119 -9.97 15.98 -3.14
C ALA A 119 -11.36 16.63 -3.23
N ALA A 120 -12.40 15.83 -3.46
CA ALA A 120 -13.79 16.30 -3.44
C ALA A 120 -14.18 16.89 -2.07
N LEU A 121 -13.85 16.17 -0.98
CA LEU A 121 -14.11 16.64 0.39
C LEU A 121 -13.44 17.98 0.69
N LEU A 122 -12.20 18.17 0.24
CA LEU A 122 -11.41 19.36 0.56
C LEU A 122 -11.52 20.48 -0.50
N GLY A 123 -12.29 20.27 -1.58
CA GLY A 123 -12.52 21.26 -2.64
C GLY A 123 -11.31 21.48 -3.55
N LEU A 124 -10.51 20.45 -3.81
CA LEU A 124 -9.36 20.49 -4.71
C LEU A 124 -9.66 19.78 -6.04
N LYS A 125 -9.12 20.31 -7.14
CA LYS A 125 -9.16 19.61 -8.43
C LYS A 125 -8.33 18.31 -8.33
N CYS A 126 -8.82 17.23 -8.95
CA CYS A 126 -8.15 15.94 -8.92
C CYS A 126 -7.96 15.36 -10.32
N THR A 127 -6.75 14.93 -10.64
CA THR A 127 -6.47 14.13 -11.84
C THR A 127 -5.80 12.83 -11.44
N VAL A 128 -6.34 11.70 -11.90
CA VAL A 128 -5.81 10.35 -11.59
C VAL A 128 -5.30 9.70 -12.87
N TYR A 129 -4.04 9.27 -12.85
CA TYR A 129 -3.39 8.52 -13.93
C TYR A 129 -3.55 7.04 -13.70
N MET A 130 -3.98 6.29 -14.74
CA MET A 130 -4.20 4.86 -14.66
C MET A 130 -3.84 4.19 -15.98
N GLY A 131 -3.07 3.10 -15.97
CA GLY A 131 -2.76 2.35 -17.16
C GLY A 131 -4.01 1.77 -17.84
N SER A 132 -4.01 1.68 -19.16
CA SER A 132 -5.22 1.25 -19.90
C SER A 132 -5.64 -0.19 -19.60
N ILE A 133 -4.67 -1.08 -19.30
CA ILE A 133 -4.97 -2.45 -18.86
C ILE A 133 -5.65 -2.43 -17.49
N ASP A 134 -5.09 -1.68 -16.54
CA ASP A 134 -5.64 -1.57 -15.19
C ASP A 134 -7.01 -0.88 -15.18
N ALA A 135 -7.21 0.14 -16.03
CA ALA A 135 -8.49 0.84 -16.17
C ALA A 135 -9.62 -0.07 -16.66
N LYS A 136 -9.30 -1.04 -17.52
CA LYS A 136 -10.26 -2.07 -17.96
C LYS A 136 -10.58 -3.05 -16.84
N ARG A 137 -9.54 -3.58 -16.17
CA ARG A 137 -9.70 -4.54 -15.05
C ARG A 137 -10.48 -3.96 -13.88
N GLN A 138 -10.39 -2.64 -13.66
CA GLN A 138 -10.94 -1.94 -12.50
C GLN A 138 -11.94 -0.85 -12.92
N ALA A 139 -12.78 -1.13 -13.94
CA ALA A 139 -13.71 -0.17 -14.52
C ALA A 139 -14.66 0.47 -13.50
N MET A 140 -15.08 -0.26 -12.47
CA MET A 140 -15.92 0.27 -11.38
C MET A 140 -15.21 1.39 -10.59
N ASN A 141 -13.93 1.24 -10.31
CA ASN A 141 -13.16 2.28 -9.64
C ASN A 141 -12.99 3.52 -10.53
N VAL A 142 -12.83 3.34 -11.86
CA VAL A 142 -12.83 4.47 -12.81
C VAL A 142 -14.15 5.24 -12.76
N LYS A 143 -15.29 4.54 -12.73
CA LYS A 143 -16.61 5.18 -12.60
C LYS A 143 -16.74 5.92 -11.27
N ARG A 144 -16.28 5.33 -10.15
CA ARG A 144 -16.30 5.97 -8.83
C ARG A 144 -15.49 7.27 -8.81
N MET A 145 -14.26 7.26 -9.37
CA MET A 145 -13.42 8.45 -9.45
C MET A 145 -14.10 9.57 -10.26
N ARG A 146 -14.71 9.24 -11.39
CA ARG A 146 -15.46 10.22 -12.22
C ARG A 146 -16.69 10.78 -11.50
N MET A 147 -17.40 9.96 -10.72
CA MET A 147 -18.53 10.45 -9.90
C MET A 147 -18.09 11.41 -8.78
N LEU A 148 -16.82 11.34 -8.38
CA LEU A 148 -16.18 12.24 -7.41
C LEU A 148 -15.54 13.48 -8.09
N ASP A 149 -15.91 13.74 -9.35
CA ASP A 149 -15.41 14.85 -10.16
C ASP A 149 -13.90 14.80 -10.45
N ALA A 150 -13.27 13.63 -10.35
CA ALA A 150 -11.88 13.46 -10.72
C ALA A 150 -11.73 13.18 -12.22
N GLU A 151 -10.79 13.86 -12.86
CA GLU A 151 -10.35 13.54 -14.21
C GLU A 151 -9.54 12.24 -14.17
N VAL A 152 -9.96 11.20 -14.92
CA VAL A 152 -9.19 9.96 -15.06
C VAL A 152 -8.50 9.97 -16.42
N ARG A 153 -7.18 10.09 -16.40
CA ARG A 153 -6.31 10.01 -17.58
C ARG A 153 -5.79 8.60 -17.77
N VAL A 154 -6.27 7.97 -18.83
CA VAL A 154 -5.84 6.61 -19.20
C VAL A 154 -4.51 6.69 -19.95
N VAL A 155 -3.50 5.94 -19.44
CA VAL A 155 -2.15 5.87 -20.02
C VAL A 155 -2.04 4.62 -20.89
N ASP A 156 -1.83 4.81 -22.19
CA ASP A 156 -1.75 3.74 -23.20
C ASP A 156 -0.32 3.54 -23.73
N GLU A 157 0.68 4.05 -23.01
CA GLU A 157 2.10 3.92 -23.30
C GLU A 157 2.74 2.80 -22.46
N GLY A 158 3.87 2.29 -22.93
CA GLY A 158 4.69 1.32 -22.20
C GLY A 158 4.00 0.00 -21.92
N THR A 159 4.02 -0.45 -20.67
CA THR A 159 3.33 -1.67 -20.21
C THR A 159 1.84 -1.47 -19.96
N LYS A 160 1.35 -0.21 -20.02
CA LYS A 160 -0.06 0.16 -19.82
C LYS A 160 -0.60 -0.19 -18.43
N THR A 161 0.29 -0.19 -17.43
CA THR A 161 0.02 -0.56 -16.03
C THR A 161 0.47 0.55 -15.08
N LEU A 162 0.43 0.28 -13.76
CA LEU A 162 0.81 1.21 -12.70
C LEU A 162 2.16 1.89 -12.94
N LYS A 163 3.17 1.18 -13.46
CA LYS A 163 4.51 1.75 -13.73
C LYS A 163 4.42 2.99 -14.64
N ASP A 164 3.64 2.89 -15.71
CA ASP A 164 3.51 3.96 -16.70
C ASP A 164 2.58 5.08 -16.20
N ALA A 165 1.59 4.74 -15.39
CA ALA A 165 0.75 5.71 -14.70
C ALA A 165 1.58 6.60 -13.75
N VAL A 166 2.51 6.03 -12.95
CA VAL A 166 3.47 6.79 -12.12
C VAL A 166 4.32 7.70 -12.98
N SER A 167 4.86 7.19 -14.10
CA SER A 167 5.70 8.00 -15.00
C SER A 167 4.93 9.17 -15.61
N ALA A 168 3.66 8.96 -15.96
CA ALA A 168 2.79 10.02 -16.49
C ALA A 168 2.46 11.07 -15.41
N ALA A 169 2.16 10.65 -14.19
CA ALA A 169 1.93 11.54 -13.07
C ALA A 169 3.16 12.39 -12.74
N LEU A 170 4.36 11.80 -12.75
CA LEU A 170 5.61 12.52 -12.54
C LEU A 170 5.85 13.57 -13.64
N ARG A 171 5.59 13.26 -14.92
CA ARG A 171 5.70 14.22 -16.03
C ARG A 171 4.74 15.41 -15.86
N ASP A 172 3.49 15.15 -15.47
CA ASP A 172 2.55 16.24 -15.18
C ASP A 172 3.04 17.08 -13.99
N TRP A 173 3.50 16.43 -12.92
CA TRP A 173 3.95 17.13 -11.74
C TRP A 173 5.13 18.06 -12.02
N VAL A 174 6.12 17.63 -12.80
CA VAL A 174 7.26 18.48 -13.21
C VAL A 174 6.79 19.81 -13.83
N SER A 175 5.71 19.77 -14.63
CA SER A 175 5.20 20.97 -15.34
C SER A 175 4.20 21.80 -14.53
N THR A 176 3.63 21.24 -13.45
CA THR A 176 2.51 21.87 -12.71
C THR A 176 2.74 22.00 -11.20
N CYS A 177 3.93 21.69 -10.71
CA CYS A 177 4.26 21.58 -9.29
C CYS A 177 3.97 22.85 -8.46
N GLN A 178 3.93 24.02 -9.09
CA GLN A 178 3.59 25.28 -8.40
C GLN A 178 2.20 25.23 -7.77
N ASN A 179 1.21 24.70 -8.48
CA ASN A 179 -0.19 24.65 -8.03
C ASN A 179 -0.69 23.24 -7.75
N THR A 180 0.13 22.22 -7.98
CA THR A 180 -0.25 20.81 -7.92
C THR A 180 0.61 20.08 -6.91
N HIS A 181 -0.03 19.27 -6.05
CA HIS A 181 0.66 18.28 -5.22
C HIS A 181 0.44 16.88 -5.77
N TYR A 182 1.50 16.10 -5.81
CA TYR A 182 1.42 14.69 -6.16
C TYR A 182 1.13 13.87 -4.91
N VAL A 183 -0.08 13.33 -4.79
CA VAL A 183 -0.48 12.41 -3.71
C VAL A 183 0.03 11.02 -4.06
N LEU A 184 1.25 10.70 -3.64
CA LEU A 184 1.88 9.42 -3.94
C LEU A 184 1.27 8.30 -3.09
N GLY A 185 0.85 7.20 -3.76
CA GLY A 185 0.00 6.17 -3.19
C GLY A 185 0.68 5.13 -2.32
N SER A 186 2.01 5.13 -2.22
CA SER A 186 2.74 4.13 -1.45
C SER A 186 3.99 4.70 -0.78
N ALA A 187 4.61 3.92 0.14
CA ALA A 187 5.80 4.30 0.88
C ALA A 187 7.08 4.16 0.02
N LEU A 188 7.05 4.70 -1.18
CA LEU A 188 8.11 4.68 -2.19
C LEU A 188 8.25 6.06 -2.85
N GLY A 189 9.10 6.17 -3.88
CA GLY A 189 9.36 7.44 -4.55
C GLY A 189 10.47 8.25 -3.88
N PRO A 190 10.71 9.48 -4.35
CA PRO A 190 11.76 10.33 -3.80
C PRO A 190 11.41 10.79 -2.38
N HIS A 191 12.43 11.05 -1.57
CA HIS A 191 12.21 11.73 -0.29
C HIS A 191 11.51 13.09 -0.52
N PRO A 192 10.49 13.50 0.30
CA PRO A 192 10.09 12.92 1.59
C PRO A 192 8.96 11.87 1.52
N PHE A 193 8.48 11.47 0.35
CA PHE A 193 7.31 10.59 0.22
C PHE A 193 7.37 9.30 1.03
N PRO A 194 8.48 8.52 1.06
CA PRO A 194 8.50 7.29 1.85
C PRO A 194 8.22 7.52 3.32
N GLU A 195 8.83 8.56 3.91
CA GLU A 195 8.63 8.91 5.32
C GLU A 195 7.23 9.47 5.58
N MET A 196 6.75 10.36 4.71
CA MET A 196 5.44 10.99 4.81
C MET A 196 4.31 9.95 4.74
N VAL A 197 4.37 9.02 3.77
CA VAL A 197 3.39 7.94 3.65
C VAL A 197 3.46 7.02 4.86
N ALA A 198 4.66 6.64 5.31
CA ALA A 198 4.82 5.81 6.49
C ALA A 198 4.27 6.49 7.75
N HIS A 199 4.42 7.82 7.88
CA HIS A 199 3.85 8.60 8.98
C HIS A 199 2.32 8.52 8.98
N PHE A 200 1.65 8.82 7.86
CA PHE A 200 0.19 8.80 7.78
C PHE A 200 -0.40 7.40 7.91
N GLN A 201 0.33 6.37 7.50
CA GLN A 201 -0.09 4.97 7.68
C GLN A 201 0.21 4.42 9.08
N SER A 202 1.07 5.07 9.88
CA SER A 202 1.46 4.56 11.21
C SER A 202 0.30 4.42 12.20
N VAL A 203 -0.81 5.09 11.94
CA VAL A 203 -2.06 4.95 12.72
C VAL A 203 -2.53 3.50 12.79
N ILE A 204 -2.30 2.69 11.74
CA ILE A 204 -2.64 1.27 11.69
C ILE A 204 -1.94 0.50 12.82
N GLY A 205 -0.62 0.68 12.91
CA GLY A 205 0.21 0.00 13.91
C GLY A 205 -0.03 0.52 15.32
N LYS A 206 -0.23 1.84 15.48
CA LYS A 206 -0.54 2.45 16.79
C LYS A 206 -1.83 1.87 17.39
N GLU A 207 -2.91 1.81 16.60
CA GLU A 207 -4.18 1.24 17.05
C GLU A 207 -4.09 -0.27 17.31
N ALA A 208 -3.38 -1.01 16.45
CA ALA A 208 -3.20 -2.44 16.64
C ALA A 208 -2.42 -2.73 17.93
N ARG A 209 -1.34 -2.01 18.19
CA ARG A 209 -0.56 -2.12 19.43
C ARG A 209 -1.40 -1.80 20.66
N ALA A 210 -2.10 -0.68 20.66
CA ALA A 210 -2.96 -0.27 21.77
C ALA A 210 -4.04 -1.33 22.10
N PHE A 211 -4.61 -1.98 21.08
CA PHE A 211 -5.53 -3.10 21.28
C PHE A 211 -4.91 -4.26 22.05
N PHE A 212 -3.69 -4.69 21.67
CA PHE A 212 -3.03 -5.81 22.34
C PHE A 212 -2.54 -5.43 23.74
N GLU A 213 -2.07 -4.20 23.94
CA GLU A 213 -1.72 -3.68 25.28
C GLU A 213 -2.94 -3.69 26.22
N ASP A 214 -4.12 -3.25 25.75
CA ASP A 214 -5.38 -3.31 26.50
C ASP A 214 -5.78 -4.75 26.87
N LYS A 215 -5.50 -5.71 26.01
CA LYS A 215 -5.77 -7.13 26.25
C LYS A 215 -4.74 -7.84 27.12
N GLY A 216 -3.62 -7.20 27.44
CA GLY A 216 -2.56 -7.75 28.28
C GLY A 216 -1.69 -8.83 27.63
N PHE A 217 -1.65 -8.88 26.29
CA PHE A 217 -0.75 -9.77 25.54
C PHE A 217 -0.33 -9.14 24.20
N MET A 218 0.70 -9.69 23.56
CA MET A 218 1.17 -9.24 22.25
C MET A 218 1.04 -10.33 21.20
N PRO A 219 1.00 -10.00 19.91
CA PRO A 219 1.09 -11.00 18.86
C PRO A 219 2.51 -11.55 18.77
N ASP A 220 2.65 -12.85 18.48
CA ASP A 220 3.94 -13.47 18.17
C ASP A 220 4.44 -13.09 16.78
N ALA A 221 3.50 -12.81 15.87
CA ALA A 221 3.80 -12.40 14.50
C ALA A 221 2.80 -11.38 13.97
N VAL A 222 3.31 -10.44 13.16
CA VAL A 222 2.50 -9.47 12.39
C VAL A 222 2.80 -9.68 10.91
N ILE A 223 1.77 -9.96 10.12
CA ILE A 223 1.88 -10.29 8.69
C ILE A 223 1.15 -9.22 7.86
N ALA A 224 1.78 -8.74 6.80
CA ALA A 224 1.15 -7.81 5.86
C ALA A 224 1.61 -8.08 4.43
N CYS A 225 0.74 -7.85 3.44
CA CYS A 225 1.12 -7.90 2.03
C CYS A 225 2.00 -6.70 1.66
N VAL A 226 2.92 -6.89 0.69
CA VAL A 226 3.88 -5.89 0.28
C VAL A 226 3.85 -5.71 -1.24
N GLY A 227 3.20 -4.60 -1.69
CA GLY A 227 3.40 -3.99 -3.00
C GLY A 227 4.49 -2.92 -2.89
N GLY A 228 4.14 -1.63 -3.03
CA GLY A 228 5.06 -0.54 -2.61
C GLY A 228 5.28 -0.49 -1.09
N GLY A 229 4.42 -1.14 -0.30
CA GLY A 229 4.62 -1.44 1.12
C GLY A 229 3.94 -0.50 2.11
N SER A 230 3.02 0.38 1.68
CA SER A 230 2.41 1.38 2.57
C SER A 230 1.61 0.79 3.74
N ASN A 231 0.79 -0.25 3.50
CA ASN A 231 0.06 -0.91 4.56
C ASN A 231 0.98 -1.64 5.55
N ALA A 232 2.01 -2.31 5.01
CA ALA A 232 2.94 -3.08 5.80
C ALA A 232 3.81 -2.18 6.69
N ILE A 233 4.38 -1.10 6.15
CA ILE A 233 5.16 -0.17 6.97
C ILE A 233 4.28 0.49 8.03
N GLY A 234 3.02 0.78 7.71
CA GLY A 234 2.06 1.36 8.64
C GLY A 234 1.83 0.48 9.87
N ILE A 235 1.54 -0.81 9.66
CA ILE A 235 1.31 -1.71 10.78
C ILE A 235 2.61 -2.10 11.50
N PHE A 236 3.72 -2.31 10.78
CA PHE A 236 4.99 -2.70 11.37
C PHE A 236 5.58 -1.63 12.30
N LYS A 237 5.36 -0.33 12.01
CA LYS A 237 5.80 0.77 12.89
C LYS A 237 5.25 0.68 14.31
N GLY A 238 4.12 0.04 14.52
CA GLY A 238 3.60 -0.22 15.87
C GLY A 238 4.40 -1.24 16.68
N PHE A 239 5.28 -2.02 16.02
CA PHE A 239 5.98 -3.16 16.63
C PHE A 239 7.49 -3.19 16.37
N PHE A 240 8.09 -2.12 15.84
CA PHE A 240 9.51 -2.08 15.51
C PHE A 240 10.44 -2.26 16.71
N ASP A 241 10.07 -1.70 17.84
CA ASP A 241 10.81 -1.76 19.10
C ASP A 241 10.70 -3.13 19.80
N LEU A 242 9.66 -3.90 19.51
CA LEU A 242 9.37 -5.20 20.11
C LEU A 242 10.07 -6.31 19.33
N LYS A 243 11.32 -6.64 19.73
CA LYS A 243 12.19 -7.55 18.96
C LYS A 243 11.71 -8.99 18.91
N ASP A 244 10.94 -9.42 19.92
CA ASP A 244 10.38 -10.78 20.01
C ASP A 244 9.22 -11.00 19.05
N ILE A 245 8.62 -9.93 18.51
CA ILE A 245 7.54 -10.01 17.54
C ILE A 245 8.14 -10.18 16.14
N LYS A 246 7.77 -11.27 15.45
CA LYS A 246 8.17 -11.53 14.08
C LYS A 246 7.38 -10.66 13.12
N LEU A 247 8.05 -9.83 12.33
CA LEU A 247 7.43 -9.01 11.27
C LEU A 247 7.62 -9.68 9.91
N ILE A 248 6.51 -9.92 9.19
CA ILE A 248 6.50 -10.71 7.96
C ILE A 248 5.83 -9.91 6.84
N GLY A 249 6.62 -9.58 5.81
CA GLY A 249 6.13 -9.01 4.57
C GLY A 249 5.90 -10.09 3.50
N VAL A 250 4.73 -10.08 2.86
CA VAL A 250 4.37 -11.09 1.84
C VAL A 250 4.19 -10.42 0.49
N GLU A 251 5.04 -10.78 -0.46
CA GLU A 251 5.02 -10.28 -1.84
C GLU A 251 4.28 -11.23 -2.79
N ALA A 252 3.92 -10.74 -3.98
CA ALA A 252 3.30 -11.54 -5.01
C ALA A 252 4.34 -12.42 -5.73
N GLY A 253 4.26 -13.73 -5.51
CA GLY A 253 5.07 -14.75 -6.18
C GLY A 253 4.55 -15.13 -7.57
N GLY A 254 3.41 -14.59 -7.98
CA GLY A 254 2.83 -14.77 -9.30
C GLY A 254 2.65 -16.23 -9.69
N ILE A 255 2.97 -16.54 -10.95
CA ILE A 255 2.81 -17.88 -11.52
C ILE A 255 4.07 -18.74 -11.33
N SER A 256 5.26 -18.15 -11.51
CA SER A 256 6.55 -18.85 -11.40
C SER A 256 7.66 -17.91 -10.91
N ASN A 257 8.89 -18.42 -10.69
CA ASN A 257 10.06 -17.61 -10.35
C ASN A 257 10.74 -16.98 -11.59
N GLU A 258 10.24 -17.26 -12.78
CA GLU A 258 10.80 -16.70 -14.01
C GLU A 258 10.59 -15.19 -14.07
N PRO A 259 11.55 -14.43 -14.64
CA PRO A 259 11.41 -13.00 -14.85
C PRO A 259 10.12 -12.66 -15.60
N GLY A 260 9.39 -11.66 -15.12
CA GLY A 260 8.10 -11.26 -15.70
C GLY A 260 6.89 -12.04 -15.19
N MET A 261 7.09 -13.13 -14.44
CA MET A 261 6.03 -13.99 -13.94
C MET A 261 5.72 -13.82 -12.45
N HIS A 262 6.35 -12.87 -11.80
CA HIS A 262 6.15 -12.51 -10.39
C HIS A 262 6.43 -11.03 -10.13
N ALA A 263 6.10 -10.56 -8.94
CA ALA A 263 6.44 -9.23 -8.43
C ALA A 263 7.12 -9.31 -7.05
N ALA A 264 7.92 -10.33 -6.80
CA ALA A 264 8.65 -10.55 -5.55
C ALA A 264 10.06 -9.93 -5.65
N ARG A 265 10.20 -8.66 -5.18
CA ARG A 265 11.44 -7.88 -5.24
C ARG A 265 12.45 -8.33 -4.19
N MET A 266 11.99 -8.70 -3.01
CA MET A 266 12.87 -8.98 -1.89
C MET A 266 13.73 -10.25 -2.13
N PRO A 267 13.19 -11.39 -2.60
CA PRO A 267 14.01 -12.55 -2.90
C PRO A 267 14.77 -12.48 -4.24
N PHE A 268 14.22 -11.78 -5.27
CA PHE A 268 14.74 -11.87 -6.64
C PHE A 268 15.25 -10.55 -7.20
N GLY A 269 15.01 -9.43 -6.52
CA GLY A 269 15.39 -8.09 -6.98
C GLY A 269 16.87 -7.77 -6.74
N LYS A 270 17.31 -6.73 -7.43
CA LYS A 270 18.62 -6.10 -7.26
C LYS A 270 18.46 -4.69 -6.71
N LYS A 271 19.52 -4.16 -6.10
CA LYS A 271 19.58 -2.76 -5.66
C LYS A 271 19.69 -1.85 -6.88
N GLY A 272 18.86 -0.83 -6.95
CA GLY A 272 18.87 0.11 -8.08
C GLY A 272 17.93 1.30 -7.84
N ILE A 273 17.98 2.26 -8.77
CA ILE A 273 17.15 3.47 -8.75
C ILE A 273 15.92 3.23 -9.61
N PHE A 274 14.74 3.52 -9.04
CA PHE A 274 13.50 3.46 -9.77
C PHE A 274 12.52 4.51 -9.23
N GLN A 275 11.95 5.31 -10.14
CA GLN A 275 10.96 6.34 -9.83
C GLN A 275 11.33 7.22 -8.62
N GLY A 276 12.58 7.70 -8.62
CA GLY A 276 13.07 8.70 -7.67
C GLY A 276 13.70 8.17 -6.39
N THR A 277 13.80 6.85 -6.19
CA THR A 277 14.38 6.26 -4.99
C THR A 277 15.34 5.11 -5.28
N PHE A 278 16.34 4.92 -4.43
CA PHE A 278 17.21 3.73 -4.44
C PHE A 278 16.62 2.65 -3.53
N SER A 279 16.36 1.47 -4.09
CA SER A 279 15.63 0.39 -3.39
C SER A 279 15.92 -0.97 -4.04
N TYR A 280 15.28 -2.06 -3.55
CA TYR A 280 15.21 -3.32 -4.28
C TYR A 280 14.20 -3.21 -5.43
N ILE A 281 14.64 -3.59 -6.64
CA ILE A 281 13.85 -3.52 -7.87
C ILE A 281 14.03 -4.79 -8.70
N LEU A 282 13.04 -5.12 -9.53
CA LEU A 282 13.15 -6.17 -10.54
C LEU A 282 13.64 -5.58 -11.85
N THR A 283 14.76 -6.08 -12.34
CA THR A 283 15.38 -5.64 -13.61
C THR A 283 15.72 -6.83 -14.50
N GLU A 284 15.66 -6.60 -15.80
CA GLU A 284 16.18 -7.50 -16.81
C GLU A 284 17.70 -7.47 -16.86
N ALA A 285 18.31 -8.40 -17.62
CA ALA A 285 19.75 -8.42 -17.83
C ALA A 285 20.28 -7.14 -18.50
N SER A 286 19.45 -6.48 -19.31
CA SER A 286 19.73 -5.19 -19.94
C SER A 286 19.79 -4.00 -18.97
N GLY A 287 19.38 -4.18 -17.71
CA GLY A 287 19.20 -3.10 -16.71
C GLY A 287 17.85 -2.41 -16.78
N GLN A 288 16.99 -2.74 -17.73
CA GLN A 288 15.64 -2.21 -17.80
C GLN A 288 14.77 -2.78 -16.68
N ILE A 289 13.77 -2.01 -16.25
CA ILE A 289 12.76 -2.49 -15.27
C ILE A 289 11.98 -3.64 -15.89
N SER A 290 11.98 -4.78 -15.22
CA SER A 290 11.30 -5.99 -15.67
C SER A 290 9.79 -5.79 -15.76
N LYS A 291 9.15 -6.48 -16.68
CA LYS A 291 7.72 -6.78 -16.55
C LYS A 291 7.52 -7.57 -15.26
N VAL A 292 6.34 -7.45 -14.70
CA VAL A 292 5.95 -8.15 -13.46
C VAL A 292 4.57 -8.78 -13.66
N HIS A 293 4.23 -9.71 -12.78
CA HIS A 293 2.91 -10.34 -12.77
C HIS A 293 2.41 -10.59 -11.36
N SER A 294 1.15 -10.33 -11.14
CA SER A 294 0.37 -10.70 -9.96
C SER A 294 -1.10 -10.80 -10.32
N VAL A 295 -1.81 -11.76 -9.74
CA VAL A 295 -3.28 -11.78 -9.78
C VAL A 295 -3.88 -10.52 -9.15
N SER A 296 -3.16 -9.89 -8.24
CA SER A 296 -3.52 -8.63 -7.58
C SER A 296 -2.87 -7.43 -8.26
N ALA A 297 -3.67 -6.54 -8.83
CA ALA A 297 -3.18 -5.32 -9.47
C ALA A 297 -2.43 -4.37 -8.50
N GLY A 298 -2.74 -4.40 -7.19
CA GLY A 298 -2.07 -3.56 -6.20
C GLY A 298 -0.69 -4.09 -5.77
N LEU A 299 -0.33 -5.33 -6.11
CA LEU A 299 1.00 -5.90 -5.88
C LEU A 299 1.83 -6.03 -7.17
N ASP A 300 1.24 -5.74 -8.32
CA ASP A 300 1.87 -5.84 -9.64
C ASP A 300 2.79 -4.63 -9.92
N TYR A 301 3.95 -4.59 -9.22
CA TYR A 301 4.87 -3.46 -9.29
C TYR A 301 6.31 -3.91 -9.07
N ALA A 302 7.25 -3.37 -9.87
CA ALA A 302 8.64 -3.81 -9.90
C ALA A 302 9.53 -3.24 -8.79
N GLY A 303 9.07 -2.24 -8.04
CA GLY A 303 9.82 -1.60 -6.95
C GLY A 303 9.20 -1.85 -5.58
N VAL A 304 9.91 -1.45 -4.52
CA VAL A 304 9.44 -1.49 -3.13
C VAL A 304 9.95 -0.26 -2.37
N GLY A 305 9.29 0.08 -1.28
CA GLY A 305 9.71 1.20 -0.44
C GLY A 305 11.14 1.06 0.10
N PRO A 306 11.92 2.15 0.14
CA PRO A 306 13.31 2.10 0.61
C PRO A 306 13.43 1.70 2.09
N GLU A 307 12.48 2.07 2.94
CA GLU A 307 12.44 1.63 4.34
C GLU A 307 12.29 0.10 4.45
N HIS A 308 11.49 -0.53 3.58
CA HIS A 308 11.39 -1.99 3.50
C HIS A 308 12.72 -2.65 3.09
N SER A 309 13.42 -2.06 2.12
CA SER A 309 14.73 -2.53 1.70
C SER A 309 15.76 -2.49 2.85
N TYR A 310 15.74 -1.42 3.61
CA TYR A 310 16.57 -1.26 4.80
C TYR A 310 16.22 -2.28 5.90
N LEU A 311 14.94 -2.45 6.19
CA LEU A 311 14.46 -3.40 7.20
C LEU A 311 14.76 -4.87 6.84
N LYS A 312 14.79 -5.20 5.55
CA LYS A 312 15.26 -6.49 5.05
C LYS A 312 16.74 -6.69 5.38
N ASP A 313 17.59 -5.72 5.02
CA ASP A 313 19.04 -5.82 5.24
C ASP A 313 19.40 -5.85 6.73
N LEU A 314 18.57 -5.25 7.59
CA LEU A 314 18.66 -5.35 9.05
C LEU A 314 18.11 -6.66 9.64
N ASN A 315 17.53 -7.54 8.82
CA ASN A 315 16.77 -8.72 9.28
C ASN A 315 15.67 -8.40 10.31
N ARG A 316 15.15 -7.14 10.33
CA ARG A 316 14.05 -6.77 11.22
C ARG A 316 12.70 -7.23 10.70
N VAL A 317 12.54 -7.24 9.38
CA VAL A 317 11.36 -7.76 8.68
C VAL A 317 11.78 -8.87 7.75
N HIS A 318 11.09 -10.00 7.83
CA HIS A 318 11.32 -11.15 6.96
C HIS A 318 10.35 -11.10 5.78
N TYR A 319 10.87 -11.19 4.56
CA TYR A 319 10.07 -11.11 3.36
C TYR A 319 9.96 -12.46 2.68
N PHE A 320 8.72 -12.82 2.36
CA PHE A 320 8.38 -14.04 1.64
C PHE A 320 7.47 -13.72 0.46
N HIS A 321 7.15 -14.70 -0.34
CA HIS A 321 6.18 -14.59 -1.42
C HIS A 321 5.28 -15.80 -1.48
N VAL A 322 4.07 -15.62 -2.01
CA VAL A 322 3.11 -16.69 -2.29
C VAL A 322 2.63 -16.60 -3.73
N ARG A 323 2.27 -17.74 -4.30
CA ARG A 323 1.75 -17.84 -5.65
C ARG A 323 0.31 -17.32 -5.74
N ASP A 324 -0.10 -16.97 -6.95
CA ASP A 324 -1.48 -16.53 -7.22
C ASP A 324 -2.51 -17.54 -6.71
N LYS A 325 -2.28 -18.85 -6.91
CA LYS A 325 -3.14 -19.92 -6.41
C LYS A 325 -3.23 -19.95 -4.88
N GLU A 326 -2.13 -19.68 -4.20
CA GLU A 326 -2.08 -19.65 -2.73
C GLU A 326 -2.82 -18.41 -2.19
N ALA A 327 -2.71 -17.27 -2.87
CA ALA A 327 -3.45 -16.06 -2.53
C ALA A 327 -4.95 -16.25 -2.75
N LEU A 328 -5.37 -16.82 -3.88
CA LEU A 328 -6.77 -17.15 -4.16
C LEU A 328 -7.34 -18.14 -3.14
N PHE A 329 -6.56 -19.17 -2.76
CA PHE A 329 -6.97 -20.09 -1.70
C PHE A 329 -7.16 -19.36 -0.37
N GLY A 330 -6.24 -18.46 -0.01
CA GLY A 330 -6.36 -17.62 1.20
C GLY A 330 -7.61 -16.72 1.18
N CYS A 331 -7.94 -16.15 0.01
CA CYS A 331 -9.17 -15.38 -0.20
C CYS A 331 -10.40 -16.22 0.12
N LEU A 332 -10.52 -17.38 -0.53
CA LEU A 332 -11.68 -18.27 -0.37
C LEU A 332 -11.79 -18.84 1.05
N ALA A 333 -10.66 -19.18 1.66
CA ALA A 333 -10.64 -19.67 3.05
C ALA A 333 -11.24 -18.63 4.00
N LEU A 334 -10.82 -17.36 3.92
CA LEU A 334 -11.39 -16.29 4.75
C LEU A 334 -12.86 -16.04 4.46
N CYS A 335 -13.25 -16.04 3.17
CA CYS A 335 -14.66 -15.90 2.79
C CYS A 335 -15.54 -16.98 3.40
N LYS A 336 -15.14 -18.24 3.27
CA LYS A 336 -15.93 -19.39 3.73
C LYS A 336 -15.94 -19.56 5.24
N SER A 337 -14.84 -19.24 5.91
CA SER A 337 -14.71 -19.43 7.37
C SER A 337 -15.27 -18.26 8.17
N GLU A 338 -15.01 -17.01 7.75
CA GLU A 338 -15.32 -15.81 8.54
C GLU A 338 -16.34 -14.89 7.85
N GLY A 339 -16.78 -15.20 6.62
CA GLY A 339 -17.70 -14.33 5.88
C GLY A 339 -17.07 -12.98 5.46
N ILE A 340 -15.76 -12.91 5.34
CA ILE A 340 -15.02 -11.70 5.00
C ILE A 340 -14.38 -11.88 3.64
N LEU A 341 -14.70 -10.99 2.69
CA LEU A 341 -14.10 -10.95 1.36
C LEU A 341 -12.88 -9.99 1.36
N PRO A 342 -11.65 -10.53 1.43
CA PRO A 342 -10.43 -9.72 1.41
C PRO A 342 -10.10 -9.27 -0.01
N ALA A 343 -9.45 -8.11 -0.15
CA ALA A 343 -8.79 -7.77 -1.40
C ALA A 343 -7.71 -8.81 -1.74
N LEU A 344 -7.46 -9.06 -3.03
CA LEU A 344 -6.43 -10.00 -3.47
C LEU A 344 -5.04 -9.65 -2.95
N GLU A 345 -4.77 -8.36 -2.71
CA GLU A 345 -3.57 -7.91 -2.02
C GLU A 345 -3.42 -8.59 -0.65
N SER A 346 -4.42 -8.43 0.21
CA SER A 346 -4.44 -8.97 1.58
C SER A 346 -4.48 -10.49 1.60
N SER A 347 -5.06 -11.09 0.56
CA SER A 347 -5.14 -12.54 0.39
C SER A 347 -3.77 -13.21 0.32
N HIS A 348 -2.73 -12.49 -0.13
CA HIS A 348 -1.34 -12.99 -0.10
C HIS A 348 -0.86 -13.23 1.34
N ALA A 349 -1.17 -12.32 2.26
CA ALA A 349 -0.80 -12.48 3.68
C ALA A 349 -1.55 -13.67 4.32
N ILE A 350 -2.82 -13.85 3.97
CA ILE A 350 -3.64 -14.98 4.45
C ILE A 350 -3.12 -16.30 3.86
N GLY A 351 -2.83 -16.32 2.54
CA GLY A 351 -2.24 -17.49 1.87
C GLY A 351 -0.91 -17.92 2.49
N TYR A 352 -0.06 -16.94 2.85
CA TYR A 352 1.20 -17.21 3.57
C TYR A 352 0.95 -17.86 4.94
N PHE A 353 0.02 -17.30 5.72
CA PHE A 353 -0.35 -17.86 7.02
C PHE A 353 -0.81 -19.31 6.90
N ILE A 354 -1.71 -19.61 5.96
CA ILE A 354 -2.25 -20.95 5.76
C ILE A 354 -1.15 -21.91 5.29
N LYS A 355 -0.32 -21.51 4.35
CA LYS A 355 0.80 -22.31 3.84
C LYS A 355 1.79 -22.70 4.92
N ASN A 356 2.03 -21.81 5.89
CA ASN A 356 3.00 -21.99 6.97
C ASN A 356 2.31 -22.23 8.33
N LYS A 357 1.09 -22.77 8.34
CA LYS A 357 0.26 -22.93 9.54
C LYS A 357 0.97 -23.64 10.70
N ASP A 358 1.87 -24.57 10.40
CA ASP A 358 2.61 -25.33 11.43
C ASP A 358 3.57 -24.45 12.25
N GLU A 359 4.10 -23.37 11.64
CA GLU A 359 4.92 -22.38 12.32
C GLU A 359 4.11 -21.55 13.33
N PHE A 360 2.81 -21.40 13.10
CA PHE A 360 1.92 -20.53 13.87
C PHE A 360 1.03 -21.28 14.88
N LYS A 361 1.20 -22.59 15.03
CA LYS A 361 0.44 -23.38 16.03
C LYS A 361 0.60 -22.78 17.44
N ASN A 362 -0.53 -22.58 18.12
CA ASN A 362 -0.64 -22.00 19.46
C ASN A 362 -0.07 -20.58 19.59
N LYS A 363 0.12 -19.85 18.49
CA LYS A 363 0.63 -18.47 18.48
C LYS A 363 -0.48 -17.46 18.20
N ASN A 364 -0.26 -16.25 18.67
CA ASN A 364 -1.07 -15.08 18.36
C ASN A 364 -0.55 -14.44 17.07
N VAL A 365 -1.34 -14.43 16.01
CA VAL A 365 -0.94 -13.90 14.70
C VAL A 365 -1.85 -12.75 14.31
N LEU A 366 -1.27 -11.60 14.02
CA LEU A 366 -1.99 -10.45 13.50
C LEU A 366 -1.74 -10.31 12.00
N ILE A 367 -2.80 -10.30 11.20
CA ILE A 367 -2.72 -9.99 9.76
C ILE A 367 -3.36 -8.62 9.50
N ASN A 368 -2.67 -7.77 8.74
CA ASN A 368 -3.25 -6.52 8.27
C ASN A 368 -4.15 -6.77 7.06
N LEU A 369 -5.46 -6.74 7.25
CA LEU A 369 -6.45 -6.83 6.19
C LEU A 369 -6.60 -5.47 5.52
N SER A 370 -5.71 -5.18 4.58
CA SER A 370 -5.45 -3.84 4.05
C SER A 370 -6.56 -3.26 3.19
N GLY A 371 -7.48 -4.10 2.67
CA GLY A 371 -8.60 -3.68 1.86
C GLY A 371 -9.61 -4.80 1.60
N ARG A 372 -10.81 -4.42 1.15
CA ARG A 372 -11.90 -5.34 0.81
C ARG A 372 -11.85 -5.76 -0.66
N GLY A 373 -12.41 -6.95 -0.94
CA GLY A 373 -12.31 -7.63 -2.23
C GLY A 373 -13.42 -7.36 -3.24
N ASP A 374 -14.39 -6.49 -2.93
CA ASP A 374 -15.50 -6.21 -3.87
C ASP A 374 -15.03 -5.80 -5.27
N LYS A 375 -13.88 -5.14 -5.36
CA LYS A 375 -13.25 -4.74 -6.61
C LYS A 375 -12.67 -5.90 -7.42
N ASP A 376 -12.44 -7.04 -6.79
CA ASP A 376 -11.69 -8.18 -7.35
C ASP A 376 -12.61 -9.36 -7.70
N LEU A 377 -13.93 -9.25 -7.51
CA LEU A 377 -14.89 -10.33 -7.71
C LEU A 377 -14.78 -10.96 -9.09
N GLU A 378 -14.73 -10.16 -10.17
CA GLU A 378 -14.59 -10.65 -11.54
C GLU A 378 -13.30 -11.46 -11.71
N ILE A 379 -12.17 -10.93 -11.21
CA ILE A 379 -10.86 -11.60 -11.31
C ILE A 379 -10.87 -12.91 -10.50
N ILE A 380 -11.51 -12.92 -9.32
CA ILE A 380 -11.60 -14.11 -8.47
C ILE A 380 -12.41 -15.19 -9.18
N LEU A 381 -13.60 -14.86 -9.72
CA LEU A 381 -14.48 -15.80 -10.41
C LEU A 381 -13.85 -16.35 -11.69
N GLU A 382 -13.26 -15.49 -12.53
CA GLU A 382 -12.51 -15.93 -13.71
C GLU A 382 -11.38 -16.90 -13.34
N SER A 383 -10.65 -16.62 -12.26
CA SER A 383 -9.54 -17.48 -11.78
C SER A 383 -10.02 -18.83 -11.23
N LEU A 384 -11.29 -18.92 -10.85
CA LEU A 384 -11.94 -20.17 -10.41
C LEU A 384 -12.59 -20.95 -11.57
N GLY A 385 -12.58 -20.40 -12.79
CA GLY A 385 -13.25 -20.97 -13.95
C GLY A 385 -14.77 -20.82 -13.91
N GLU A 386 -15.29 -19.92 -13.09
CA GLU A 386 -16.71 -19.57 -13.03
C GLU A 386 -16.95 -18.34 -13.92
N SER A 387 -17.78 -18.47 -14.94
CA SER A 387 -18.32 -17.32 -15.70
C SER A 387 -19.55 -16.76 -14.98
N LEU A 388 -19.59 -15.45 -14.80
CA LEU A 388 -20.80 -14.75 -14.37
C LEU A 388 -21.89 -14.80 -15.44
#